data_f2e89f38c7c257b4663a5b44abbf308e
#
_entry.id   f2e89f38c7c257b4663a5b44abbf308e
#
_cell.length_a   1.000
_cell.length_b   1.000
_cell.length_c   1.000
_cell.angle_alpha   90.00
_cell.angle_beta   90.00
_cell.angle_gamma   90.00
#
_symmetry.space_group_name_H-M   'P 1'
#
loop_
_entity.id
_entity.type
_entity.pdbx_description
1 polymer ?
#
loop_
_entity_poly.entity_id
_entity_poly.type
_entity_poly.pdbx_seq_one_letter_code
_entity_poly.pdbx_strand_id
1 'polypeptide(L)'
;LYTRFIGERRSYRDLVYQSKKLIMRASMSSELNVLGHQLNRLSERDRHYRDFTLNSLTHAVREIIACFPVYRSYLTTDREAPLDRDQAYIVLAVARAKRRNPTLNGQIFDFVRDLLLGKLDPSTGLTKEDQIRFVTKFQQTTGPVMAKGVEDTAFYVYNRLISLNEVGGDPAHFGSSVEAFHQAIRERRAGWPYSMSATSTHDTKRGEDVRARINVLPELRERWSKAIARWARLNRRYRTEVEERPAPDRNDEYLFYQTLVGAWPLMTMDEVQYEEFVTRIERYMIKAVREAKTHTSWINPHPDYEAALCRFIRAILSCRVGNHFLDDFLPFQAMVARYGMYNGVSQLLLKVAAPGVPDCYQGAELWELNLVDPDNRRPVEYALRARMLKEFDGAATNEAGDRIEFLHRLVESWQDGRLKLFILQAALRHRRAYPDLY
;
A
#
# COMPACT_ATOMS: atom_id res chain seq x y z
N LEU A 1 -13.56 11.98 10.56
CA LEU A 1 -12.37 12.34 11.31
C LEU A 1 -11.31 12.96 10.41
N TYR A 2 -10.72 12.20 9.48
CA TYR A 2 -9.64 12.64 8.59
C TYR A 2 -9.94 13.97 7.88
N THR A 3 -11.06 14.06 7.14
CA THR A 3 -11.53 15.27 6.47
C THR A 3 -11.59 16.49 7.39
N ARG A 4 -12.06 16.29 8.63
CA ARG A 4 -12.15 17.37 9.63
C ARG A 4 -10.77 17.80 10.13
N PHE A 5 -9.83 16.86 10.27
CA PHE A 5 -8.48 17.15 10.75
C PHE A 5 -7.65 17.93 9.71
N ILE A 6 -7.68 17.47 8.44
CA ILE A 6 -6.91 18.12 7.36
C ILE A 6 -7.57 19.38 6.81
N GLY A 7 -8.87 19.60 7.09
CA GLY A 7 -9.64 20.78 6.62
C GLY A 7 -10.17 20.68 5.21
N GLU A 8 -9.99 19.54 4.52
CA GLU A 8 -10.45 19.37 3.14
C GLU A 8 -11.03 17.97 2.89
N ARG A 9 -11.90 17.86 1.86
CA ARG A 9 -12.45 16.58 1.41
C ARG A 9 -11.67 16.09 0.20
N ARG A 10 -11.00 14.95 0.34
CA ARG A 10 -10.28 14.28 -0.76
C ARG A 10 -11.05 13.07 -1.27
N SER A 11 -11.28 13.02 -2.59
CA SER A 11 -11.79 11.82 -3.26
C SER A 11 -10.61 10.93 -3.63
N TYR A 12 -10.55 9.71 -3.09
CA TYR A 12 -9.49 8.76 -3.44
C TYR A 12 -9.46 8.46 -4.95
N ARG A 13 -10.62 8.27 -5.57
CA ARG A 13 -10.71 7.96 -7.01
C ARG A 13 -10.17 9.09 -7.89
N ASP A 14 -10.46 10.33 -7.53
CA ASP A 14 -9.96 11.49 -8.29
C ASP A 14 -8.47 11.69 -8.03
N LEU A 15 -8.01 11.45 -6.82
CA LEU A 15 -6.58 11.48 -6.49
C LEU A 15 -5.80 10.44 -7.30
N VAL A 16 -6.26 9.19 -7.38
CA VAL A 16 -5.65 8.13 -8.19
C VAL A 16 -5.57 8.54 -9.66
N TYR A 17 -6.67 9.08 -10.21
CA TYR A 17 -6.69 9.55 -11.59
C TYR A 17 -5.65 10.66 -11.83
N GLN A 18 -5.58 11.65 -10.96
CA GLN A 18 -4.61 12.74 -11.07
C GLN A 18 -3.16 12.26 -10.88
N SER A 19 -2.92 11.36 -9.93
CA SER A 19 -1.60 10.79 -9.68
C SER A 19 -1.09 9.99 -10.87
N LYS A 20 -1.93 9.16 -11.51
CA LYS A 20 -1.57 8.45 -12.73
C LYS A 20 -1.24 9.42 -13.88
N LYS A 21 -2.01 10.49 -14.04
CA LYS A 21 -1.72 11.54 -15.04
C LYS A 21 -0.41 12.26 -14.75
N LEU A 22 -0.11 12.54 -13.48
CA LEU A 22 1.15 13.15 -13.07
C LEU A 22 2.34 12.26 -13.46
N ILE A 23 2.28 10.95 -13.17
CA ILE A 23 3.34 10.01 -13.51
C ILE A 23 3.54 9.91 -15.02
N MET A 24 2.48 9.82 -15.80
CA MET A 24 2.57 9.80 -17.27
C MET A 24 3.17 11.07 -17.85
N ARG A 25 2.99 12.22 -17.18
CA ARG A 25 3.57 13.49 -17.62
C ARG A 25 5.03 13.66 -17.18
N ALA A 26 5.35 13.29 -15.92
CA ALA A 26 6.64 13.60 -15.31
C ALA A 26 7.69 12.50 -15.53
N SER A 27 7.30 11.22 -15.48
CA SER A 27 8.25 10.11 -15.43
C SER A 27 8.10 9.10 -16.59
N MET A 28 6.94 9.08 -17.26
CA MET A 28 6.63 8.11 -18.32
C MET A 28 6.12 8.79 -19.61
N SER A 29 6.61 9.98 -19.88
CA SER A 29 6.22 10.74 -21.09
C SER A 29 6.69 10.05 -22.37
N SER A 30 7.86 9.42 -22.35
CA SER A 30 8.41 8.69 -23.49
C SER A 30 7.53 7.49 -23.87
N GLU A 31 7.09 6.68 -22.92
CA GLU A 31 6.21 5.54 -23.13
C GLU A 31 4.87 5.98 -23.71
N LEU A 32 4.31 7.07 -23.15
CA LEU A 32 3.06 7.64 -23.63
C LEU A 32 3.18 8.16 -25.06
N ASN A 33 4.28 8.86 -25.40
CA ASN A 33 4.53 9.37 -26.74
C ASN A 33 4.69 8.21 -27.75
N VAL A 34 5.39 7.13 -27.38
CA VAL A 34 5.51 5.95 -28.24
C VAL A 34 4.14 5.38 -28.56
N LEU A 35 3.23 5.24 -27.54
CA LEU A 35 1.86 4.80 -27.78
C LEU A 35 1.09 5.76 -28.68
N GLY A 36 1.22 7.08 -28.47
CA GLY A 36 0.59 8.10 -29.30
C GLY A 36 1.04 8.01 -30.77
N HIS A 37 2.33 7.89 -31.03
CA HIS A 37 2.87 7.73 -32.38
C HIS A 37 2.49 6.41 -33.04
N GLN A 38 2.37 5.31 -32.26
CA GLN A 38 1.83 4.05 -32.80
C GLN A 38 0.38 4.22 -33.24
N LEU A 39 -0.47 4.83 -32.37
CA LEU A 39 -1.86 5.10 -32.71
C LEU A 39 -2.00 5.99 -33.95
N ASN A 40 -1.17 7.03 -34.05
CA ASN A 40 -1.21 7.92 -35.22
C ASN A 40 -0.92 7.16 -36.51
N ARG A 41 0.13 6.33 -36.55
CA ARG A 41 0.43 5.50 -37.73
C ARG A 41 -0.67 4.51 -38.06
N LEU A 42 -1.38 3.99 -37.07
CA LEU A 42 -2.49 3.06 -37.26
C LEU A 42 -3.73 3.82 -37.77
N SER A 43 -4.06 4.99 -37.21
CA SER A 43 -5.22 5.78 -37.65
C SER A 43 -5.07 6.29 -39.07
N GLU A 44 -3.85 6.64 -39.54
CA GLU A 44 -3.59 7.12 -40.91
C GLU A 44 -3.91 6.07 -41.98
N ARG A 45 -3.89 4.75 -41.64
CA ARG A 45 -4.21 3.65 -42.56
C ARG A 45 -5.72 3.45 -42.72
N ASP A 46 -6.54 3.97 -41.80
CA ASP A 46 -7.98 3.81 -41.84
C ASP A 46 -8.66 5.14 -42.24
N ARG A 47 -9.41 5.12 -43.33
CA ARG A 47 -10.13 6.31 -43.85
C ARG A 47 -11.11 6.93 -42.85
N HIS A 48 -11.60 6.18 -41.87
CA HIS A 48 -12.52 6.67 -40.84
C HIS A 48 -11.80 7.39 -39.70
N TYR A 49 -10.49 7.16 -39.52
CA TYR A 49 -9.72 7.64 -38.36
C TYR A 49 -8.49 8.49 -38.70
N ARG A 50 -8.16 8.64 -40.00
CA ARG A 50 -6.97 9.38 -40.47
C ARG A 50 -6.98 10.87 -40.12
N ASP A 51 -8.16 11.41 -39.81
CA ASP A 51 -8.31 12.83 -39.42
C ASP A 51 -8.02 13.07 -37.93
N PHE A 52 -7.75 12.02 -37.15
CA PHE A 52 -7.34 12.18 -35.76
C PHE A 52 -5.92 12.72 -35.67
N THR A 53 -5.72 13.73 -34.85
CA THR A 53 -4.38 14.29 -34.65
C THR A 53 -3.58 13.48 -33.64
N LEU A 54 -2.25 13.47 -33.76
CA LEU A 54 -1.34 12.86 -32.79
C LEU A 54 -1.65 13.31 -31.34
N ASN A 55 -1.91 14.59 -31.15
CA ASN A 55 -2.23 15.14 -29.83
C ASN A 55 -3.54 14.57 -29.26
N SER A 56 -4.59 14.46 -30.07
CA SER A 56 -5.87 13.91 -29.63
C SER A 56 -5.77 12.41 -29.31
N LEU A 57 -5.02 11.65 -30.10
CA LEU A 57 -4.74 10.23 -29.87
C LEU A 57 -3.91 10.01 -28.61
N THR A 58 -2.83 10.79 -28.42
CA THR A 58 -1.99 10.74 -27.21
C THR A 58 -2.81 11.12 -25.96
N HIS A 59 -3.68 12.11 -26.09
CA HIS A 59 -4.58 12.48 -25.00
C HIS A 59 -5.54 11.33 -24.67
N ALA A 60 -6.21 10.74 -25.66
CA ALA A 60 -7.16 9.66 -25.43
C ALA A 60 -6.52 8.45 -24.75
N VAL A 61 -5.34 8.00 -25.20
CA VAL A 61 -4.65 6.86 -24.56
C VAL A 61 -4.22 7.19 -23.13
N ARG A 62 -3.75 8.42 -22.87
CA ARG A 62 -3.43 8.89 -21.51
C ARG A 62 -4.66 8.81 -20.59
N GLU A 63 -5.80 9.25 -21.06
CA GLU A 63 -7.05 9.26 -20.29
C GLU A 63 -7.56 7.83 -20.03
N ILE A 64 -7.43 6.92 -21.00
CA ILE A 64 -7.78 5.50 -20.84
C ILE A 64 -6.86 4.86 -19.78
N ILE A 65 -5.55 5.08 -19.86
CA ILE A 65 -4.58 4.53 -18.87
C ILE A 65 -4.86 5.10 -17.47
N ALA A 66 -5.15 6.41 -17.36
CA ALA A 66 -5.50 7.02 -16.07
C ALA A 66 -6.78 6.43 -15.45
N CYS A 67 -7.74 6.02 -16.29
CA CYS A 67 -8.99 5.38 -15.89
C CYS A 67 -8.92 3.85 -15.78
N PHE A 68 -7.78 3.23 -16.12
CA PHE A 68 -7.64 1.77 -16.11
C PHE A 68 -7.75 1.22 -14.69
N PRO A 69 -8.67 0.23 -14.43
CA PRO A 69 -9.04 -0.13 -13.06
C PRO A 69 -8.08 -1.10 -12.38
N VAL A 70 -7.21 -1.76 -13.14
CA VAL A 70 -6.24 -2.78 -12.69
C VAL A 70 -4.84 -2.46 -13.19
N TYR A 71 -3.83 -3.20 -12.74
CA TYR A 71 -2.44 -2.99 -13.19
C TYR A 71 -2.30 -3.18 -14.69
N ARG A 72 -2.84 -4.27 -15.23
CA ARG A 72 -2.83 -4.56 -16.68
C ARG A 72 -3.91 -5.55 -17.06
N SER A 73 -4.25 -5.58 -18.35
CA SER A 73 -4.92 -6.71 -19.00
C SER A 73 -3.88 -7.74 -19.45
N TYR A 74 -4.35 -8.97 -19.74
CA TYR A 74 -3.53 -10.09 -20.19
C TYR A 74 -4.00 -10.58 -21.54
N LEU A 75 -4.10 -9.65 -22.49
CA LEU A 75 -4.41 -9.95 -23.87
C LEU A 75 -3.21 -10.65 -24.51
N THR A 76 -3.44 -11.81 -25.10
CA THR A 76 -2.43 -12.64 -25.75
C THR A 76 -2.81 -12.95 -27.20
N THR A 77 -1.84 -13.39 -27.98
CA THR A 77 -2.02 -13.77 -29.38
C THR A 77 -2.59 -15.17 -29.57
N ASP A 78 -2.50 -15.99 -28.52
CA ASP A 78 -2.84 -17.42 -28.56
C ASP A 78 -4.34 -17.68 -28.42
N ARG A 79 -5.12 -16.62 -28.16
CA ARG A 79 -6.58 -16.70 -28.04
C ARG A 79 -7.26 -15.94 -29.15
N GLU A 80 -8.32 -16.53 -29.68
CA GLU A 80 -9.16 -15.89 -30.71
C GLU A 80 -9.93 -14.70 -30.17
N ALA A 81 -10.27 -14.69 -28.86
CA ALA A 81 -10.96 -13.59 -28.20
C ALA A 81 -10.33 -13.25 -26.82
N PRO A 82 -10.38 -11.97 -26.39
CA PRO A 82 -10.03 -11.57 -25.05
C PRO A 82 -10.88 -12.30 -23.98
N LEU A 83 -10.31 -12.51 -22.78
CA LEU A 83 -11.11 -12.97 -21.64
C LEU A 83 -12.18 -11.91 -21.30
N ASP A 84 -13.39 -12.36 -20.93
CA ASP A 84 -14.51 -11.48 -20.53
C ASP A 84 -14.09 -10.44 -19.49
N ARG A 85 -13.26 -10.84 -18.55
CA ARG A 85 -12.69 -9.95 -17.52
C ARG A 85 -11.86 -8.83 -18.13
N ASP A 86 -10.95 -9.15 -19.04
CA ASP A 86 -10.06 -8.16 -19.66
C ASP A 86 -10.83 -7.22 -20.57
N GLN A 87 -11.81 -7.76 -21.31
CA GLN A 87 -12.74 -6.96 -22.09
C GLN A 87 -13.53 -5.99 -21.22
N ALA A 88 -14.06 -6.44 -20.08
CA ALA A 88 -14.81 -5.60 -19.14
C ALA A 88 -13.94 -4.44 -18.58
N TYR A 89 -12.67 -4.69 -18.26
CA TYR A 89 -11.75 -3.65 -17.79
C TYR A 89 -11.48 -2.58 -18.84
N ILE A 90 -11.25 -2.99 -20.11
CA ILE A 90 -11.02 -2.05 -21.21
C ILE A 90 -12.26 -1.21 -21.47
N VAL A 91 -13.44 -1.83 -21.58
CA VAL A 91 -14.71 -1.13 -21.79
C VAL A 91 -14.98 -0.14 -20.68
N LEU A 92 -14.77 -0.53 -19.41
CA LEU A 92 -14.95 0.33 -18.25
C LEU A 92 -13.98 1.52 -18.27
N ALA A 93 -12.70 1.28 -18.59
CA ALA A 93 -11.68 2.34 -18.67
C ALA A 93 -12.04 3.38 -19.74
N VAL A 94 -12.44 2.92 -20.93
CA VAL A 94 -12.86 3.79 -22.04
C VAL A 94 -14.12 4.59 -21.68
N ALA A 95 -15.14 3.95 -21.09
CA ALA A 95 -16.35 4.63 -20.68
C ALA A 95 -16.08 5.71 -19.61
N ARG A 96 -15.17 5.46 -18.68
CA ARG A 96 -14.73 6.43 -17.67
C ARG A 96 -13.95 7.60 -18.30
N ALA A 97 -13.05 7.29 -19.24
CA ALA A 97 -12.25 8.29 -19.96
C ALA A 97 -13.15 9.23 -20.77
N LYS A 98 -14.12 8.70 -21.52
CA LYS A 98 -15.11 9.51 -22.26
C LYS A 98 -15.88 10.45 -21.33
N ARG A 99 -16.40 9.96 -20.21
CA ARG A 99 -17.17 10.78 -19.26
C ARG A 99 -16.35 11.93 -18.66
N ARG A 100 -15.04 11.72 -18.48
CA ARG A 100 -14.14 12.75 -17.94
C ARG A 100 -13.70 13.77 -18.99
N ASN A 101 -13.88 13.47 -20.28
CA ASN A 101 -13.40 14.30 -21.40
C ASN A 101 -14.52 14.56 -22.44
N PRO A 102 -15.60 15.25 -22.07
CA PRO A 102 -16.75 15.44 -22.95
C PRO A 102 -16.45 16.37 -24.16
N THR A 103 -15.33 17.08 -24.13
CA THR A 103 -14.88 17.97 -25.23
C THR A 103 -14.08 17.23 -26.31
N LEU A 104 -13.66 16.00 -26.09
CA LEU A 104 -12.98 15.18 -27.08
C LEU A 104 -13.98 14.36 -27.88
N ASN A 105 -13.66 14.16 -29.18
CA ASN A 105 -14.44 13.27 -30.01
C ASN A 105 -14.45 11.83 -29.43
N GLY A 106 -15.64 11.33 -29.11
CA GLY A 106 -15.84 9.99 -28.54
C GLY A 106 -15.33 8.87 -29.44
N GLN A 107 -15.30 9.05 -30.77
CA GLN A 107 -14.80 8.06 -31.71
C GLN A 107 -13.31 7.75 -31.55
N ILE A 108 -12.50 8.70 -31.05
CA ILE A 108 -11.08 8.47 -30.77
C ILE A 108 -10.93 7.38 -29.66
N PHE A 109 -11.75 7.47 -28.63
CA PHE A 109 -11.77 6.48 -27.57
C PHE A 109 -12.29 5.11 -28.05
N ASP A 110 -13.27 5.10 -28.97
CA ASP A 110 -13.79 3.87 -29.56
C ASP A 110 -12.72 3.20 -30.42
N PHE A 111 -11.99 3.95 -31.23
CA PHE A 111 -10.87 3.46 -32.02
C PHE A 111 -9.83 2.74 -31.14
N VAL A 112 -9.42 3.38 -30.02
CA VAL A 112 -8.46 2.75 -29.09
C VAL A 112 -9.04 1.50 -28.45
N ARG A 113 -10.34 1.50 -28.07
CA ARG A 113 -11.02 0.32 -27.53
C ARG A 113 -11.02 -0.83 -28.54
N ASP A 114 -11.41 -0.55 -29.76
CA ASP A 114 -11.58 -1.59 -30.79
C ASP A 114 -10.22 -2.15 -31.22
N LEU A 115 -9.18 -1.31 -31.26
CA LEU A 115 -7.79 -1.75 -31.43
C LEU A 115 -7.35 -2.69 -30.29
N LEU A 116 -7.62 -2.33 -29.03
CA LEU A 116 -7.26 -3.18 -27.87
C LEU A 116 -8.02 -4.52 -27.88
N LEU A 117 -9.28 -4.52 -28.32
CA LEU A 117 -10.12 -5.72 -28.31
C LEU A 117 -10.02 -6.56 -29.61
N GLY A 118 -9.25 -6.14 -30.61
CA GLY A 118 -9.15 -6.82 -31.88
C GLY A 118 -10.40 -6.77 -32.75
N LYS A 119 -11.20 -5.71 -32.61
CA LYS A 119 -12.48 -5.52 -33.30
C LYS A 119 -12.40 -4.56 -34.51
N LEU A 120 -11.20 -4.30 -35.00
CA LEU A 120 -11.03 -3.47 -36.18
C LEU A 120 -11.39 -4.22 -37.43
N ASP A 121 -12.00 -3.49 -38.39
CA ASP A 121 -12.38 -4.03 -39.69
C ASP A 121 -11.12 -4.47 -40.47
N PRO A 122 -11.06 -5.72 -40.99
CA PRO A 122 -9.95 -6.19 -41.82
C PRO A 122 -9.71 -5.34 -43.07
N SER A 123 -10.72 -4.61 -43.57
CA SER A 123 -10.60 -3.70 -44.70
C SER A 123 -9.74 -2.45 -44.44
N THR A 124 -9.37 -2.17 -43.18
CA THR A 124 -8.58 -1.01 -42.77
C THR A 124 -7.10 -1.11 -43.12
N GLY A 125 -6.62 -2.25 -43.61
CA GLY A 125 -5.20 -2.48 -43.90
C GLY A 125 -4.33 -2.62 -42.63
N LEU A 126 -4.93 -2.70 -41.45
CA LEU A 126 -4.22 -2.95 -40.19
C LEU A 126 -3.93 -4.45 -40.04
N THR A 127 -2.67 -4.79 -39.74
CA THR A 127 -2.28 -6.19 -39.55
C THR A 127 -2.46 -6.61 -38.10
N LYS A 128 -2.57 -7.91 -37.87
CA LYS A 128 -2.60 -8.48 -36.52
C LYS A 128 -1.32 -8.16 -35.75
N GLU A 129 -0.20 -8.09 -36.43
CA GLU A 129 1.10 -7.72 -35.86
C GLU A 129 1.11 -6.26 -35.35
N ASP A 130 0.54 -5.35 -36.10
CA ASP A 130 0.41 -3.94 -35.70
C ASP A 130 -0.42 -3.81 -34.41
N GLN A 131 -1.54 -4.50 -34.36
CA GLN A 131 -2.41 -4.57 -33.18
C GLN A 131 -1.68 -5.13 -31.97
N ILE A 132 -1.04 -6.29 -32.11
CA ILE A 132 -0.30 -6.96 -31.04
C ILE A 132 0.79 -6.05 -30.48
N ARG A 133 1.54 -5.38 -31.35
CA ARG A 133 2.60 -4.43 -30.94
C ARG A 133 2.04 -3.30 -30.06
N PHE A 134 0.91 -2.73 -30.45
CA PHE A 134 0.24 -1.68 -29.68
C PHE A 134 -0.29 -2.23 -28.34
N VAL A 135 -1.03 -3.32 -28.35
CA VAL A 135 -1.61 -3.96 -27.16
C VAL A 135 -0.52 -4.31 -26.14
N THR A 136 0.55 -4.94 -26.60
CA THR A 136 1.68 -5.33 -25.73
C THR A 136 2.31 -4.10 -25.07
N LYS A 137 2.55 -3.03 -25.85
CA LYS A 137 3.11 -1.77 -25.32
C LYS A 137 2.16 -1.07 -24.36
N PHE A 138 0.86 -1.06 -24.66
CA PHE A 138 -0.18 -0.55 -23.77
C PHE A 138 -0.16 -1.28 -22.42
N GLN A 139 -0.17 -2.61 -22.44
CA GLN A 139 -0.12 -3.45 -21.25
C GLN A 139 1.16 -3.26 -20.43
N GLN A 140 2.32 -3.09 -21.09
CA GLN A 140 3.58 -2.77 -20.44
C GLN A 140 3.58 -1.39 -19.78
N THR A 141 2.76 -0.45 -20.28
CA THR A 141 2.70 0.92 -19.76
C THR A 141 1.71 1.04 -18.60
N THR A 142 0.56 0.35 -18.63
CA THR A 142 -0.46 0.47 -17.58
C THR A 142 0.02 -0.02 -16.22
N GLY A 143 0.82 -1.08 -16.15
CA GLY A 143 1.36 -1.63 -14.90
C GLY A 143 2.20 -0.61 -14.11
N PRO A 144 3.31 -0.10 -14.68
CA PRO A 144 4.12 0.93 -14.03
C PRO A 144 3.36 2.22 -13.69
N VAL A 145 2.42 2.66 -14.56
CA VAL A 145 1.58 3.83 -14.25
C VAL A 145 0.70 3.56 -13.02
N MET A 146 0.15 2.35 -12.89
CA MET A 146 -0.61 1.95 -11.69
C MET A 146 0.30 1.95 -10.46
N ALA A 147 1.42 1.24 -10.49
CA ALA A 147 2.34 1.15 -9.37
C ALA A 147 2.84 2.53 -8.92
N LYS A 148 3.40 3.32 -9.83
CA LYS A 148 3.95 4.65 -9.51
C LYS A 148 2.88 5.68 -9.17
N GLY A 149 1.73 5.65 -9.85
CA GLY A 149 0.64 6.61 -9.62
C GLY A 149 -0.16 6.32 -8.35
N VAL A 150 -0.42 5.06 -8.05
CA VAL A 150 -1.23 4.68 -6.87
C VAL A 150 -0.34 4.43 -5.67
N GLU A 151 0.58 3.47 -5.76
CA GLU A 151 1.33 2.98 -4.59
C GLU A 151 2.44 3.94 -4.16
N ASP A 152 3.15 4.56 -5.13
CA ASP A 152 4.25 5.48 -4.87
C ASP A 152 3.82 6.97 -5.00
N THR A 153 2.51 7.28 -5.06
CA THR A 153 2.03 8.66 -5.03
C THR A 153 0.74 8.78 -4.22
N ALA A 154 -0.38 8.21 -4.71
CA ALA A 154 -1.68 8.39 -4.07
C ALA A 154 -1.70 7.86 -2.62
N PHE A 155 -0.99 6.77 -2.32
CA PHE A 155 -0.90 6.19 -0.97
C PHE A 155 -0.14 7.07 0.04
N TYR A 156 0.64 8.04 -0.43
CA TYR A 156 1.33 9.01 0.42
C TYR A 156 0.57 10.34 0.55
N VAL A 157 -0.49 10.53 -0.26
CA VAL A 157 -1.36 11.70 -0.22
C VAL A 157 -2.69 11.43 0.48
N TYR A 158 -3.25 10.20 0.32
CA TYR A 158 -4.53 9.82 0.92
C TYR A 158 -4.32 9.10 2.26
N ASN A 159 -4.15 9.87 3.33
CA ASN A 159 -3.75 9.36 4.64
C ASN A 159 -4.93 9.05 5.60
N ARG A 160 -6.13 8.77 5.06
CA ARG A 160 -7.33 8.55 5.88
C ARG A 160 -7.17 7.43 6.93
N LEU A 161 -6.65 6.29 6.51
CA LEU A 161 -6.23 5.16 7.34
C LEU A 161 -5.10 4.45 6.60
N ILE A 162 -3.86 4.69 7.02
CA ILE A 162 -2.69 4.31 6.22
C ILE A 162 -2.42 2.81 6.18
N SER A 163 -3.03 2.02 7.06
CA SER A 163 -2.99 0.55 6.97
C SER A 163 -3.67 -0.01 5.72
N LEU A 164 -4.59 0.74 5.08
CA LEU A 164 -5.23 0.36 3.83
C LEU A 164 -4.39 0.72 2.60
N ASN A 165 -3.39 1.59 2.76
CA ASN A 165 -2.50 2.04 1.70
C ASN A 165 -1.39 1.00 1.50
N GLU A 166 -1.75 -0.13 0.88
CA GLU A 166 -0.84 -1.25 0.69
C GLU A 166 -0.91 -1.79 -0.74
N VAL A 167 0.15 -2.44 -1.20
CA VAL A 167 0.26 -3.02 -2.54
C VAL A 167 -0.97 -3.89 -2.85
N GLY A 168 -1.65 -3.61 -3.95
CA GLY A 168 -2.89 -4.26 -4.33
C GLY A 168 -4.13 -3.83 -3.54
N GLY A 169 -4.00 -2.93 -2.55
CA GLY A 169 -5.10 -2.42 -1.73
C GLY A 169 -5.94 -1.34 -2.42
N ASP A 170 -7.17 -1.16 -1.93
CA ASP A 170 -8.06 -0.04 -2.31
C ASP A 170 -8.54 0.70 -1.06
N PRO A 171 -7.91 1.83 -0.69
CA PRO A 171 -8.30 2.63 0.46
C PRO A 171 -9.72 3.23 0.41
N ALA A 172 -10.41 3.15 -0.73
CA ALA A 172 -11.81 3.52 -0.84
C ALA A 172 -12.75 2.47 -0.19
N HIS A 173 -12.28 1.23 -0.05
CA HIS A 173 -13.02 0.13 0.56
C HIS A 173 -12.48 -0.18 1.95
N PHE A 174 -13.35 -0.12 2.95
CA PHE A 174 -13.01 -0.39 4.34
C PHE A 174 -13.66 -1.69 4.80
N GLY A 175 -12.81 -2.69 5.06
CA GLY A 175 -13.24 -3.99 5.54
C GLY A 175 -13.91 -4.87 4.48
N SER A 176 -14.15 -6.13 4.86
CA SER A 176 -14.90 -7.11 4.08
C SER A 176 -15.81 -7.88 5.02
N SER A 177 -16.95 -8.35 4.53
CA SER A 177 -17.79 -9.24 5.33
C SER A 177 -17.13 -10.63 5.47
N VAL A 178 -17.55 -11.38 6.49
CA VAL A 178 -17.09 -12.76 6.71
C VAL A 178 -17.42 -13.64 5.49
N GLU A 179 -18.61 -13.43 4.90
CA GLU A 179 -19.06 -14.16 3.72
C GLU A 179 -18.19 -13.87 2.50
N ALA A 180 -17.83 -12.59 2.28
CA ALA A 180 -16.95 -12.19 1.19
C ALA A 180 -15.53 -12.78 1.37
N PHE A 181 -15.02 -12.82 2.60
CA PHE A 181 -13.75 -13.48 2.92
C PHE A 181 -13.80 -14.97 2.57
N HIS A 182 -14.81 -15.70 3.05
CA HIS A 182 -14.95 -17.12 2.75
C HIS A 182 -15.16 -17.41 1.27
N GLN A 183 -15.87 -16.53 0.55
CA GLN A 183 -16.04 -16.65 -0.89
C GLN A 183 -14.68 -16.50 -1.62
N ALA A 184 -13.89 -15.50 -1.28
CA ALA A 184 -12.55 -15.30 -1.84
C ALA A 184 -11.62 -16.49 -1.57
N ILE A 185 -11.70 -17.08 -0.37
CA ILE A 185 -10.93 -18.28 -0.01
C ILE A 185 -11.35 -19.50 -0.85
N ARG A 186 -12.67 -19.72 -1.05
CA ARG A 186 -13.18 -20.81 -1.92
C ARG A 186 -12.73 -20.64 -3.37
N GLU A 187 -12.82 -19.42 -3.90
CA GLU A 187 -12.37 -19.12 -5.26
C GLU A 187 -10.87 -19.35 -5.43
N ARG A 188 -10.06 -18.94 -4.43
CA ARG A 188 -8.62 -19.22 -4.43
C ARG A 188 -8.34 -20.71 -4.40
N ARG A 189 -9.01 -21.48 -3.53
CA ARG A 189 -8.84 -22.94 -3.47
C ARG A 189 -9.17 -23.62 -4.80
N ALA A 190 -10.24 -23.19 -5.45
CA ALA A 190 -10.67 -23.76 -6.73
C ALA A 190 -9.74 -23.41 -7.91
N GLY A 191 -9.28 -22.15 -7.99
CA GLY A 191 -8.51 -21.66 -9.12
C GLY A 191 -6.99 -21.69 -8.94
N TRP A 192 -6.52 -21.47 -7.69
CA TRP A 192 -5.10 -21.27 -7.38
C TRP A 192 -4.71 -21.88 -6.01
N PRO A 193 -4.87 -23.20 -5.84
CA PRO A 193 -4.72 -23.88 -4.54
C PRO A 193 -3.32 -23.73 -3.93
N TYR A 194 -2.29 -23.51 -4.75
CA TYR A 194 -0.90 -23.37 -4.31
C TYR A 194 -0.38 -21.93 -4.39
N SER A 195 -1.26 -20.95 -4.49
CA SER A 195 -0.84 -19.55 -4.49
C SER A 195 -0.19 -19.18 -3.16
N MET A 196 0.89 -18.41 -3.21
CA MET A 196 1.55 -17.90 -2.02
C MET A 196 0.67 -16.86 -1.30
N SER A 197 0.56 -16.98 0.02
CA SER A 197 -0.19 -16.05 0.88
C SER A 197 0.77 -15.33 1.83
N ALA A 198 1.06 -14.07 1.52
CA ALA A 198 1.94 -13.20 2.32
C ALA A 198 1.16 -12.02 2.90
N THR A 199 1.52 -11.60 4.10
CA THR A 199 1.02 -10.39 4.78
C THR A 199 2.05 -9.27 4.79
N SER A 200 3.32 -9.58 4.62
CA SER A 200 4.42 -8.65 4.35
C SER A 200 5.29 -9.17 3.22
N THR A 201 5.90 -8.24 2.46
CA THR A 201 6.88 -8.52 1.41
C THR A 201 7.95 -7.43 1.43
N HIS A 202 8.96 -7.55 0.56
CA HIS A 202 9.99 -6.51 0.37
C HIS A 202 9.42 -5.16 -0.11
N ASP A 203 8.21 -5.13 -0.66
CA ASP A 203 7.58 -3.94 -1.26
C ASP A 203 6.35 -3.44 -0.49
N THR A 204 5.98 -4.09 0.62
CA THR A 204 4.89 -3.58 1.46
C THR A 204 5.22 -2.21 2.04
N LYS A 205 4.23 -1.32 2.05
CA LYS A 205 4.41 0.05 2.53
C LYS A 205 4.58 0.09 4.05
N ARG A 206 4.08 -0.91 4.76
CA ARG A 206 4.21 -1.10 6.21
C ARG A 206 4.21 -2.58 6.55
N GLY A 207 4.97 -2.96 7.57
CA GLY A 207 4.97 -4.31 8.12
C GLY A 207 3.59 -4.75 8.61
N GLU A 208 3.37 -6.05 8.67
CA GLU A 208 2.07 -6.63 9.01
C GLU A 208 1.57 -6.20 10.39
N ASP A 209 2.46 -6.07 11.39
CA ASP A 209 2.08 -5.68 12.75
C ASP A 209 1.90 -4.16 12.89
N VAL A 210 2.57 -3.35 12.09
CA VAL A 210 2.30 -1.90 11.98
C VAL A 210 0.86 -1.69 11.49
N ARG A 211 0.44 -2.41 10.46
CA ARG A 211 -0.93 -2.35 9.94
C ARG A 211 -1.94 -2.89 10.94
N ALA A 212 -1.63 -3.99 11.61
CA ALA A 212 -2.48 -4.57 12.66
C ALA A 212 -2.77 -3.59 13.80
N ARG A 213 -1.78 -2.77 14.20
CA ARG A 213 -1.97 -1.70 15.19
C ARG A 213 -2.81 -0.55 14.65
N ILE A 214 -2.53 -0.06 13.45
CA ILE A 214 -3.28 1.04 12.85
C ILE A 214 -4.75 0.64 12.63
N ASN A 215 -5.03 -0.64 12.36
CA ASN A 215 -6.39 -1.17 12.24
C ASN A 215 -7.21 -1.10 13.54
N VAL A 216 -6.60 -0.86 14.69
CA VAL A 216 -7.31 -0.62 15.97
C VAL A 216 -7.94 0.79 16.01
N LEU A 217 -7.38 1.76 15.30
CA LEU A 217 -7.81 3.18 15.38
C LEU A 217 -9.28 3.42 15.02
N PRO A 218 -9.88 2.77 14.00
CA PRO A 218 -11.31 2.89 13.70
C PRO A 218 -12.23 2.45 14.85
N GLU A 219 -11.83 1.42 15.60
CA GLU A 219 -12.58 0.92 16.74
C GLU A 219 -12.48 1.86 17.95
N LEU A 220 -11.39 2.60 18.06
CA LEU A 220 -11.16 3.63 19.08
C LEU A 220 -11.48 5.05 18.58
N ARG A 221 -12.41 5.22 17.65
CA ARG A 221 -12.69 6.45 16.92
C ARG A 221 -12.72 7.72 17.79
N GLU A 222 -13.44 7.67 18.92
CA GLU A 222 -13.57 8.85 19.79
C GLU A 222 -12.26 9.17 20.52
N ARG A 223 -11.59 8.15 21.07
CA ARG A 223 -10.29 8.29 21.72
C ARG A 223 -9.24 8.80 20.74
N TRP A 224 -9.19 8.23 19.55
CA TRP A 224 -8.31 8.68 18.47
C TRP A 224 -8.56 10.14 18.08
N SER A 225 -9.84 10.52 17.91
CA SER A 225 -10.21 11.90 17.58
C SER A 225 -9.76 12.90 18.64
N LYS A 226 -9.94 12.57 19.92
CA LYS A 226 -9.51 13.40 21.04
C LYS A 226 -7.98 13.49 21.14
N ALA A 227 -7.29 12.37 20.95
CA ALA A 227 -5.83 12.30 20.99
C ALA A 227 -5.20 13.18 19.91
N ILE A 228 -5.54 13.01 18.64
CA ILE A 228 -4.95 13.81 17.55
C ILE A 228 -5.27 15.32 17.67
N ALA A 229 -6.46 15.68 18.15
CA ALA A 229 -6.80 17.08 18.37
C ALA A 229 -5.93 17.70 19.48
N ARG A 230 -5.65 16.94 20.54
CA ARG A 230 -4.79 17.33 21.63
C ARG A 230 -3.32 17.43 21.19
N TRP A 231 -2.83 16.41 20.50
CA TRP A 231 -1.46 16.37 19.96
C TRP A 231 -1.20 17.50 18.97
N ALA A 232 -2.13 17.77 18.06
CA ALA A 232 -2.00 18.88 17.13
C ALA A 232 -1.96 20.26 17.83
N ARG A 233 -2.61 20.40 18.99
CA ARG A 233 -2.54 21.62 19.82
C ARG A 233 -1.19 21.75 20.53
N LEU A 234 -0.73 20.66 21.15
CA LEU A 234 0.56 20.62 21.85
C LEU A 234 1.72 20.91 20.89
N ASN A 235 1.64 20.33 19.69
CA ASN A 235 2.73 20.34 18.72
C ASN A 235 2.68 21.55 17.77
N ARG A 236 1.62 22.38 17.82
CA ARG A 236 1.47 23.56 16.97
C ARG A 236 2.68 24.51 17.03
N ARG A 237 3.29 24.66 18.19
CA ARG A 237 4.46 25.52 18.43
C ARG A 237 5.74 25.07 17.69
N TYR A 238 5.82 23.83 17.27
CA TYR A 238 6.95 23.25 16.56
C TYR A 238 6.82 23.31 15.04
N ARG A 239 5.64 23.72 14.54
CA ARG A 239 5.45 23.95 13.11
C ARG A 239 6.08 25.28 12.74
N THR A 240 6.72 25.31 11.58
CA THR A 240 7.31 26.52 11.01
C THR A 240 6.58 26.91 9.73
N GLU A 241 6.72 28.15 9.29
CA GLU A 241 6.19 28.58 8.00
C GLU A 241 7.28 28.42 6.93
N VAL A 242 6.90 27.86 5.80
CA VAL A 242 7.70 27.72 4.58
C VAL A 242 6.84 28.22 3.43
N GLU A 243 7.29 29.27 2.72
CA GLU A 243 6.52 29.92 1.64
C GLU A 243 5.08 30.28 2.07
N GLU A 244 4.94 30.93 3.22
CA GLU A 244 3.66 31.37 3.80
C GLU A 244 2.68 30.22 4.15
N ARG A 245 3.17 28.99 4.21
CA ARG A 245 2.39 27.80 4.56
C ARG A 245 3.00 27.07 5.75
N PRO A 246 2.15 26.50 6.61
CA PRO A 246 2.67 25.74 7.75
C PRO A 246 3.31 24.42 7.29
N ALA A 247 4.53 24.15 7.79
CA ALA A 247 5.28 22.91 7.57
C ALA A 247 5.58 22.20 8.92
N PRO A 248 5.28 20.88 9.02
CA PRO A 248 4.50 20.09 8.06
C PRO A 248 3.06 20.58 7.90
N ASP A 249 2.41 20.24 6.79
CA ASP A 249 0.97 20.48 6.63
C ASP A 249 0.14 19.51 7.51
N ARG A 250 -1.17 19.70 7.53
CA ARG A 250 -2.06 18.87 8.37
C ARG A 250 -2.12 17.41 7.92
N ASN A 251 -1.94 17.14 6.63
CA ASN A 251 -1.98 15.80 6.10
C ASN A 251 -0.71 15.02 6.45
N ASP A 252 0.45 15.66 6.37
CA ASP A 252 1.73 15.08 6.78
C ASP A 252 1.81 14.89 8.30
N GLU A 253 1.27 15.84 9.07
CA GLU A 253 1.11 15.69 10.52
C GLU A 253 0.21 14.49 10.89
N TYR A 254 -0.87 14.26 10.15
CA TYR A 254 -1.77 13.13 10.36
C TYR A 254 -1.11 11.78 10.00
N LEU A 255 -0.35 11.74 8.90
CA LEU A 255 0.48 10.60 8.52
C LEU A 255 1.49 10.27 9.63
N PHE A 256 2.19 11.28 10.14
CA PHE A 256 3.17 11.13 11.20
C PHE A 256 2.59 10.49 12.46
N TYR A 257 1.42 10.94 12.94
CA TYR A 257 0.79 10.36 14.12
C TYR A 257 0.40 8.90 13.95
N GLN A 258 -0.17 8.53 12.80
CA GLN A 258 -0.48 7.12 12.50
C GLN A 258 0.79 6.27 12.40
N THR A 259 1.84 6.81 11.80
CA THR A 259 3.14 6.15 11.68
C THR A 259 3.74 5.86 13.05
N LEU A 260 3.73 6.83 13.95
CA LEU A 260 4.22 6.64 15.32
C LEU A 260 3.43 5.57 16.07
N VAL A 261 2.10 5.61 16.02
CA VAL A 261 1.25 4.62 16.67
C VAL A 261 1.55 3.21 16.16
N GLY A 262 1.75 3.05 14.86
CA GLY A 262 2.02 1.76 14.25
C GLY A 262 3.44 1.24 14.53
N ALA A 263 4.44 2.10 14.42
CA ALA A 263 5.86 1.70 14.38
C ALA A 263 6.59 1.82 15.72
N TRP A 264 5.94 2.33 16.77
CA TRP A 264 6.60 2.51 18.09
C TRP A 264 7.05 1.15 18.67
N PRO A 265 8.32 1.02 19.10
CA PRO A 265 8.85 -0.20 19.69
C PRO A 265 8.07 -0.68 20.91
N LEU A 266 8.03 -2.00 21.13
CA LEU A 266 7.32 -2.62 22.26
C LEU A 266 8.17 -2.65 23.51
N MET A 267 9.47 -2.77 23.34
CA MET A 267 10.45 -2.81 24.43
C MET A 267 10.94 -1.40 24.74
N THR A 268 11.32 -1.18 25.96
CA THR A 268 12.00 0.07 26.38
C THR A 268 13.29 0.23 25.58
N MET A 269 13.51 1.42 25.07
CA MET A 269 14.70 1.78 24.32
C MET A 269 15.72 2.47 25.24
N ASP A 270 17.00 2.12 25.10
CA ASP A 270 18.09 2.94 25.62
C ASP A 270 18.26 4.22 24.72
N GLU A 271 19.20 5.10 25.11
CA GLU A 271 19.41 6.37 24.40
C GLU A 271 19.82 6.17 22.93
N VAL A 272 20.65 5.16 22.65
CA VAL A 272 21.12 4.86 21.28
C VAL A 272 19.97 4.33 20.43
N GLN A 273 19.23 3.37 20.94
CA GLN A 273 18.06 2.78 20.28
C GLN A 273 16.97 3.85 20.02
N TYR A 274 16.81 4.79 20.97
CA TYR A 274 15.84 5.89 20.81
C TYR A 274 16.24 6.83 19.69
N GLU A 275 17.52 7.25 19.62
CA GLU A 275 18.00 8.12 18.53
C GLU A 275 17.96 7.39 17.16
N GLU A 276 18.25 6.10 17.12
CA GLU A 276 18.06 5.28 15.93
C GLU A 276 16.59 5.25 15.49
N PHE A 277 15.66 5.11 16.45
CA PHE A 277 14.23 5.15 16.16
C PHE A 277 13.80 6.50 15.61
N VAL A 278 14.20 7.62 16.23
CA VAL A 278 13.91 8.98 15.74
C VAL A 278 14.42 9.17 14.31
N THR A 279 15.69 8.82 14.08
CA THR A 279 16.31 8.90 12.73
C THR A 279 15.56 8.03 11.70
N ARG A 280 15.10 6.86 12.08
CA ARG A 280 14.30 5.96 11.24
C ARG A 280 12.96 6.61 10.84
N ILE A 281 12.27 7.25 11.79
CA ILE A 281 11.02 7.97 11.54
C ILE A 281 11.26 9.18 10.62
N GLU A 282 12.32 9.95 10.83
CA GLU A 282 12.71 11.05 9.94
C GLU A 282 12.91 10.58 8.50
N ARG A 283 13.73 9.54 8.31
CA ARG A 283 14.00 8.98 6.98
C ARG A 283 12.73 8.52 6.28
N TYR A 284 11.84 7.86 7.02
CA TYR A 284 10.55 7.44 6.48
C TYR A 284 9.69 8.65 6.08
N MET A 285 9.57 9.66 6.93
CA MET A 285 8.74 10.84 6.64
C MET A 285 9.27 11.65 5.47
N ILE A 286 10.60 11.80 5.34
CA ILE A 286 11.21 12.42 4.15
C ILE A 286 10.88 11.63 2.88
N LYS A 287 11.01 10.30 2.92
CA LYS A 287 10.59 9.47 1.79
C LYS A 287 9.11 9.69 1.48
N ALA A 288 8.25 9.66 2.47
CA ALA A 288 6.80 9.80 2.31
C ALA A 288 6.40 11.13 1.63
N VAL A 289 6.96 12.26 2.07
CA VAL A 289 6.65 13.57 1.47
C VAL A 289 7.22 13.73 0.07
N ARG A 290 8.38 13.11 -0.24
CA ARG A 290 8.93 13.08 -1.59
C ARG A 290 8.09 12.22 -2.54
N GLU A 291 7.59 11.07 -2.07
CA GLU A 291 6.68 10.22 -2.85
C GLU A 291 5.30 10.86 -3.03
N ALA A 292 4.81 11.62 -2.06
CA ALA A 292 3.56 12.39 -2.19
C ALA A 292 3.62 13.44 -3.31
N LYS A 293 4.79 13.99 -3.61
CA LYS A 293 5.02 15.00 -4.67
C LYS A 293 4.14 16.26 -4.50
N THR A 294 3.77 16.57 -3.25
CA THR A 294 2.92 17.73 -2.93
C THR A 294 3.75 18.97 -2.62
N HIS A 295 4.74 18.85 -1.74
CA HIS A 295 5.60 19.95 -1.30
C HIS A 295 7.05 19.77 -1.75
N THR A 296 7.49 18.55 -1.94
CA THR A 296 8.84 18.16 -2.36
C THR A 296 8.76 16.91 -3.22
N SER A 297 9.81 16.57 -3.95
CA SER A 297 9.89 15.31 -4.71
C SER A 297 11.34 14.85 -4.85
N TRP A 298 11.54 13.63 -5.35
CA TRP A 298 12.89 13.12 -5.68
C TRP A 298 13.57 13.90 -6.81
N ILE A 299 12.77 14.42 -7.76
CA ILE A 299 13.29 15.16 -8.93
C ILE A 299 13.54 16.63 -8.59
N ASN A 300 12.66 17.20 -7.76
CA ASN A 300 12.75 18.59 -7.31
C ASN A 300 12.61 18.66 -5.79
N PRO A 301 13.68 18.38 -5.04
CA PRO A 301 13.69 18.46 -3.59
C PRO A 301 13.44 19.90 -3.11
N HIS A 302 12.68 20.05 -2.01
CA HIS A 302 12.45 21.32 -1.31
C HIS A 302 13.12 21.30 0.07
N PRO A 303 14.39 21.70 0.18
CA PRO A 303 15.18 21.55 1.40
C PRO A 303 14.56 22.21 2.63
N ASP A 304 13.93 23.39 2.48
CA ASP A 304 13.33 24.12 3.59
C ASP A 304 12.13 23.39 4.19
N TYR A 305 11.28 22.79 3.33
CA TYR A 305 10.15 21.97 3.80
C TYR A 305 10.63 20.70 4.50
N GLU A 306 11.60 20.02 3.92
CA GLU A 306 12.18 18.81 4.50
C GLU A 306 12.87 19.11 5.85
N ALA A 307 13.64 20.20 5.93
CA ALA A 307 14.25 20.64 7.18
C ALA A 307 13.21 21.03 8.24
N ALA A 308 12.12 21.68 7.85
CA ALA A 308 11.01 22.02 8.75
C ALA A 308 10.33 20.75 9.30
N LEU A 309 10.12 19.74 8.47
CA LEU A 309 9.58 18.45 8.88
C LEU A 309 10.50 17.72 9.86
N CYS A 310 11.81 17.65 9.59
CA CYS A 310 12.79 17.04 10.50
C CYS A 310 12.82 17.78 11.84
N ARG A 311 12.86 19.13 11.86
CA ARG A 311 12.81 19.90 13.11
C ARG A 311 11.54 19.62 13.91
N PHE A 312 10.39 19.51 13.23
CA PHE A 312 9.12 19.15 13.86
C PHE A 312 9.18 17.78 14.53
N ILE A 313 9.66 16.76 13.81
CA ILE A 313 9.78 15.39 14.32
C ILE A 313 10.71 15.34 15.54
N ARG A 314 11.91 15.91 15.46
CA ARG A 314 12.88 15.93 16.57
C ARG A 314 12.38 16.70 17.80
N ALA A 315 11.68 17.81 17.58
CA ALA A 315 11.12 18.59 18.69
C ALA A 315 10.02 17.80 19.44
N ILE A 316 9.17 17.08 18.71
CA ILE A 316 8.08 16.28 19.28
C ILE A 316 8.62 15.03 20.00
N LEU A 317 9.63 14.39 19.43
CA LEU A 317 10.25 13.17 19.97
C LEU A 317 11.42 13.48 20.94
N SER A 318 11.62 14.72 21.34
CA SER A 318 12.66 15.06 22.31
C SER A 318 12.36 14.44 23.68
N CYS A 319 13.33 13.72 24.26
CA CYS A 319 13.26 13.14 25.61
C CYS A 319 13.42 14.19 26.75
N ARG A 320 13.23 15.48 26.48
CA ARG A 320 13.33 16.52 27.51
C ARG A 320 12.20 16.39 28.53
N VAL A 321 12.54 16.67 29.79
CA VAL A 321 11.55 16.77 30.87
C VAL A 321 10.45 17.76 30.48
N GLY A 322 9.19 17.37 30.65
CA GLY A 322 8.02 18.18 30.29
C GLY A 322 7.60 18.10 28.82
N ASN A 323 7.99 17.05 28.11
CA ASN A 323 7.41 16.75 26.79
C ASN A 323 6.00 16.17 26.93
N HIS A 324 5.02 17.05 27.07
CA HIS A 324 3.61 16.68 27.24
C HIS A 324 3.03 15.86 26.07
N PHE A 325 3.66 15.88 24.88
CA PHE A 325 3.22 15.01 23.80
C PHE A 325 3.53 13.54 24.12
N LEU A 326 4.76 13.22 24.52
CA LEU A 326 5.14 11.85 24.86
C LEU A 326 4.37 11.34 26.07
N ASP A 327 4.14 12.19 27.09
CA ASP A 327 3.35 11.84 28.28
C ASP A 327 1.93 11.38 27.92
N ASP A 328 1.32 11.99 26.90
CA ASP A 328 -0.01 11.65 26.42
C ASP A 328 -0.03 10.57 25.35
N PHE A 329 1.01 10.51 24.52
CA PHE A 329 1.12 9.56 23.42
C PHE A 329 1.40 8.12 23.90
N LEU A 330 2.34 7.94 24.83
CA LEU A 330 2.80 6.63 25.25
C LEU A 330 1.69 5.74 25.84
N PRO A 331 0.82 6.23 26.75
CA PRO A 331 -0.30 5.43 27.24
C PRO A 331 -1.30 5.06 26.14
N PHE A 332 -1.57 5.98 25.20
CA PHE A 332 -2.44 5.70 24.06
C PHE A 332 -1.85 4.64 23.13
N GLN A 333 -0.57 4.80 22.79
CA GLN A 333 0.16 3.85 21.93
C GLN A 333 0.23 2.45 22.57
N ALA A 334 0.53 2.35 23.87
CA ALA A 334 0.57 1.06 24.58
C ALA A 334 -0.78 0.32 24.52
N MET A 335 -1.88 1.06 24.69
CA MET A 335 -3.23 0.50 24.53
C MET A 335 -3.46 -0.01 23.10
N VAL A 336 -3.12 0.79 22.10
CA VAL A 336 -3.26 0.38 20.67
C VAL A 336 -2.36 -0.82 20.36
N ALA A 337 -1.12 -0.85 20.86
CA ALA A 337 -0.20 -1.95 20.67
C ALA A 337 -0.75 -3.27 21.22
N ARG A 338 -1.39 -3.24 22.41
CA ARG A 338 -2.02 -4.41 23.00
C ARG A 338 -3.16 -4.98 22.15
N TYR A 339 -4.05 -4.13 21.64
CA TYR A 339 -5.11 -4.57 20.72
C TYR A 339 -4.55 -5.00 19.35
N GLY A 340 -3.52 -4.31 18.88
CA GLY A 340 -2.81 -4.66 17.65
C GLY A 340 -2.15 -6.04 17.70
N MET A 341 -1.71 -6.48 18.87
CA MET A 341 -1.20 -7.84 19.10
C MET A 341 -2.26 -8.88 18.76
N TYR A 342 -3.51 -8.72 19.24
CA TYR A 342 -4.60 -9.65 18.91
C TYR A 342 -4.90 -9.66 17.41
N ASN A 343 -4.91 -8.50 16.76
CA ASN A 343 -5.06 -8.41 15.30
C ASN A 343 -3.92 -9.12 14.56
N GLY A 344 -2.67 -8.95 15.00
CA GLY A 344 -1.50 -9.59 14.41
C GLY A 344 -1.55 -11.11 14.51
N VAL A 345 -1.91 -11.64 15.70
CA VAL A 345 -2.08 -13.09 15.91
C VAL A 345 -3.22 -13.64 15.08
N SER A 346 -4.38 -12.95 15.03
CA SER A 346 -5.53 -13.37 14.22
C SER A 346 -5.17 -13.40 12.73
N GLN A 347 -4.48 -12.37 12.24
CA GLN A 347 -3.99 -12.31 10.85
C GLN A 347 -3.04 -13.47 10.53
N LEU A 348 -2.12 -13.79 11.44
CA LEU A 348 -1.19 -14.90 11.30
C LEU A 348 -1.91 -16.24 11.20
N LEU A 349 -2.88 -16.50 12.08
CA LEU A 349 -3.66 -17.74 12.07
C LEU A 349 -4.49 -17.85 10.79
N LEU A 350 -5.16 -16.77 10.36
CA LEU A 350 -5.91 -16.76 9.12
C LEU A 350 -5.02 -17.04 7.90
N LYS A 351 -3.79 -16.47 7.88
CA LYS A 351 -2.81 -16.74 6.80
C LYS A 351 -2.40 -18.21 6.75
N VAL A 352 -2.10 -18.81 7.90
CA VAL A 352 -1.68 -20.23 7.96
C VAL A 352 -2.84 -21.18 7.71
N ALA A 353 -4.06 -20.84 8.15
CA ALA A 353 -5.25 -21.67 7.98
C ALA A 353 -5.89 -21.59 6.58
N ALA A 354 -5.64 -20.51 5.83
CA ALA A 354 -6.19 -20.35 4.49
C ALA A 354 -5.53 -21.29 3.48
N PRO A 355 -6.26 -21.71 2.40
CA PRO A 355 -5.66 -22.39 1.26
C PRO A 355 -4.52 -21.59 0.62
N GLY A 356 -3.53 -22.28 0.09
CA GLY A 356 -2.31 -21.69 -0.46
C GLY A 356 -1.08 -22.02 0.36
N VAL A 357 0.04 -21.40 0.04
CA VAL A 357 1.32 -21.56 0.74
C VAL A 357 1.54 -20.33 1.63
N PRO A 358 1.41 -20.45 2.96
CA PRO A 358 1.67 -19.32 3.85
C PRO A 358 3.14 -18.94 3.82
N ASP A 359 3.42 -17.66 3.57
CA ASP A 359 4.75 -17.10 3.57
C ASP A 359 4.93 -16.08 4.71
N CYS A 360 6.14 -16.05 5.29
CA CYS A 360 6.54 -15.06 6.26
C CYS A 360 7.74 -14.28 5.71
N TYR A 361 7.55 -13.00 5.50
CA TYR A 361 8.65 -12.13 5.14
C TYR A 361 9.72 -12.14 6.24
N GLN A 362 11.00 -12.02 5.87
CA GLN A 362 12.12 -12.05 6.79
C GLN A 362 11.91 -11.12 8.00
N GLY A 363 11.94 -11.68 9.20
CA GLY A 363 11.74 -10.93 10.45
C GLY A 363 10.29 -10.93 10.97
N ALA A 364 9.30 -11.23 10.12
CA ALA A 364 7.88 -11.24 10.50
C ALA A 364 7.46 -12.41 11.38
N GLU A 365 8.37 -13.31 11.71
CA GLU A 365 8.16 -14.39 12.69
C GLU A 365 7.97 -13.85 14.11
N LEU A 366 8.61 -12.70 14.42
CA LEU A 366 8.37 -11.88 15.61
C LEU A 366 7.52 -10.66 15.22
N TRP A 367 7.34 -9.70 16.15
CA TRP A 367 6.61 -8.45 15.81
C TRP A 367 7.38 -7.63 14.78
N GLU A 368 6.80 -7.48 13.61
CA GLU A 368 7.37 -6.70 12.53
C GLU A 368 6.84 -5.26 12.54
N LEU A 369 7.65 -4.34 13.04
CA LEU A 369 7.32 -2.91 13.13
C LEU A 369 8.06 -2.08 12.08
N ASN A 370 8.35 -2.69 10.93
CA ASN A 370 9.04 -2.07 9.81
C ASN A 370 8.10 -1.17 9.00
N LEU A 371 8.69 -0.12 8.45
CA LEU A 371 8.09 0.74 7.44
C LEU A 371 8.58 0.30 6.05
N VAL A 372 8.26 1.07 5.01
CA VAL A 372 8.67 0.76 3.63
C VAL A 372 10.20 0.74 3.47
N ASP A 373 10.69 0.09 2.42
CA ASP A 373 12.12 0.04 2.12
C ASP A 373 12.82 1.42 2.19
N PRO A 374 14.05 1.50 2.67
CA PRO A 374 14.94 0.39 3.07
C PRO A 374 14.73 -0.13 4.49
N ASP A 375 13.76 0.39 5.26
CA ASP A 375 13.55 0.04 6.67
C ASP A 375 13.24 -1.46 6.87
N ASN A 376 12.46 -2.05 5.98
CA ASN A 376 12.10 -3.48 6.00
C ASN A 376 13.20 -4.42 5.50
N ARG A 377 14.40 -3.91 5.19
CA ARG A 377 15.56 -4.69 4.72
C ARG A 377 16.70 -4.71 5.74
N ARG A 378 16.42 -4.34 6.99
CA ARG A 378 17.39 -4.42 8.08
C ARG A 378 17.77 -5.88 8.36
N PRO A 379 18.99 -6.14 8.85
CA PRO A 379 19.41 -7.48 9.24
C PRO A 379 18.47 -8.13 10.25
N VAL A 380 18.25 -9.44 10.12
CA VAL A 380 17.39 -10.24 11.00
C VAL A 380 18.26 -11.14 11.89
N GLU A 381 18.02 -11.11 13.21
CA GLU A 381 18.70 -11.95 14.18
C GLU A 381 18.17 -13.40 14.16
N TYR A 382 18.59 -14.20 13.19
CA TYR A 382 18.17 -15.59 13.09
C TYR A 382 18.61 -16.45 14.28
N ALA A 383 19.76 -16.14 14.90
CA ALA A 383 20.24 -16.83 16.09
C ALA A 383 19.28 -16.69 17.28
N LEU A 384 18.66 -15.52 17.46
CA LEU A 384 17.61 -15.29 18.47
C LEU A 384 16.42 -16.22 18.23
N ARG A 385 15.92 -16.26 17.00
CA ARG A 385 14.78 -17.08 16.60
C ARG A 385 15.07 -18.59 16.82
N ALA A 386 16.25 -19.03 16.46
CA ALA A 386 16.68 -20.41 16.68
C ALA A 386 16.73 -20.79 18.17
N ARG A 387 17.17 -19.88 19.06
CA ARG A 387 17.14 -20.11 20.52
C ARG A 387 15.70 -20.22 21.02
N MET A 388 14.80 -19.31 20.60
CA MET A 388 13.39 -19.34 20.99
C MET A 388 12.69 -20.63 20.55
N LEU A 389 12.96 -21.10 19.33
CA LEU A 389 12.40 -22.38 18.84
C LEU A 389 12.87 -23.58 19.66
N LYS A 390 14.14 -23.61 20.08
CA LYS A 390 14.65 -24.67 20.98
C LYS A 390 13.97 -24.64 22.36
N GLU A 391 13.71 -23.45 22.89
CA GLU A 391 12.95 -23.29 24.16
C GLU A 391 11.54 -23.89 24.02
N PHE A 392 10.86 -23.66 22.90
CA PHE A 392 9.51 -24.20 22.64
C PHE A 392 9.51 -25.74 22.54
N ASP A 393 10.52 -26.33 21.91
CA ASP A 393 10.65 -27.79 21.79
C ASP A 393 10.87 -28.43 23.15
N GLY A 394 11.67 -27.80 24.03
CA GLY A 394 11.82 -28.22 25.40
C GLY A 394 10.53 -28.18 26.21
N ALA A 395 9.77 -27.07 26.10
CA ALA A 395 8.49 -26.91 26.79
C ALA A 395 7.41 -27.87 26.29
N ALA A 396 7.45 -28.32 25.03
CA ALA A 396 6.51 -29.29 24.49
C ALA A 396 6.60 -30.69 25.08
N THR A 397 7.77 -31.05 25.64
CA THR A 397 8.06 -32.36 26.28
C THR A 397 7.74 -32.40 27.78
N ASN A 398 7.41 -31.26 28.39
CA ASN A 398 7.14 -31.15 29.82
C ASN A 398 5.74 -31.65 30.19
N GLU A 399 5.51 -31.85 31.51
CA GLU A 399 4.20 -32.21 32.07
C GLU A 399 3.13 -31.13 31.74
N ALA A 400 1.85 -31.50 31.81
CA ALA A 400 0.76 -30.64 31.43
C ALA A 400 0.71 -29.29 32.21
N GLY A 401 1.05 -29.32 33.50
CA GLY A 401 1.12 -28.15 34.37
C GLY A 401 2.19 -27.15 33.91
N ASP A 402 3.37 -27.60 33.59
CA ASP A 402 4.48 -26.79 33.10
C ASP A 402 4.15 -26.14 31.75
N ARG A 403 3.41 -26.86 30.92
CA ARG A 403 2.95 -26.31 29.60
C ARG A 403 1.97 -25.14 29.76
N ILE A 404 1.04 -25.25 30.71
CA ILE A 404 0.10 -24.17 31.00
C ILE A 404 0.84 -22.94 31.50
N GLU A 405 1.75 -23.12 32.44
CA GLU A 405 2.59 -22.03 32.97
C GLU A 405 3.45 -21.38 31.88
N PHE A 406 4.04 -22.20 31.00
CA PHE A 406 4.78 -21.70 29.84
C PHE A 406 3.90 -20.81 28.92
N LEU A 407 2.68 -21.25 28.61
CA LEU A 407 1.74 -20.47 27.79
C LEU A 407 1.34 -19.15 28.48
N HIS A 408 1.12 -19.18 29.80
CA HIS A 408 0.86 -17.94 30.56
C HIS A 408 2.03 -16.96 30.45
N ARG A 409 3.27 -17.42 30.63
CA ARG A 409 4.46 -16.58 30.45
C ARG A 409 4.57 -15.98 29.06
N LEU A 410 4.26 -16.73 28.00
CA LEU A 410 4.25 -16.19 26.62
C LEU A 410 3.23 -15.06 26.45
N VAL A 411 2.06 -15.18 27.08
CA VAL A 411 1.02 -14.14 27.02
C VAL A 411 1.39 -12.92 27.86
N GLU A 412 1.99 -13.10 29.03
CA GLU A 412 2.41 -11.99 29.90
C GLU A 412 3.57 -11.21 29.30
N SER A 413 4.53 -11.90 28.65
CA SER A 413 5.69 -11.28 27.99
C SER A 413 5.52 -11.08 26.49
N TRP A 414 4.29 -10.97 25.99
CA TRP A 414 3.97 -10.93 24.56
C TRP A 414 4.80 -9.92 23.74
N GLN A 415 5.33 -8.87 24.40
CA GLN A 415 6.10 -7.80 23.77
C GLN A 415 7.39 -8.29 23.12
N ASP A 416 8.00 -9.37 23.62
CA ASP A 416 9.25 -9.93 23.09
C ASP A 416 9.08 -10.73 21.78
N GLY A 417 7.84 -10.99 21.36
CA GLY A 417 7.49 -11.67 20.11
C GLY A 417 7.45 -13.19 20.19
N ARG A 418 7.89 -13.81 21.31
CA ARG A 418 7.85 -15.28 21.48
C ARG A 418 6.45 -15.84 21.28
N LEU A 419 5.42 -15.15 21.75
CA LEU A 419 4.02 -15.53 21.56
C LEU A 419 3.69 -15.72 20.07
N LYS A 420 4.06 -14.77 19.22
CA LYS A 420 3.79 -14.82 17.78
C LYS A 420 4.54 -15.98 17.11
N LEU A 421 5.82 -16.14 17.43
CA LEU A 421 6.65 -17.23 16.89
C LEU A 421 6.14 -18.61 17.32
N PHE A 422 5.72 -18.74 18.59
CA PHE A 422 5.14 -20.00 19.10
C PHE A 422 3.86 -20.37 18.35
N ILE A 423 2.95 -19.42 18.16
CA ILE A 423 1.72 -19.63 17.42
C ILE A 423 2.01 -20.00 15.97
N LEU A 424 2.97 -19.32 15.33
CA LEU A 424 3.39 -19.65 13.96
C LEU A 424 3.91 -21.09 13.87
N GLN A 425 4.82 -21.50 14.77
CA GLN A 425 5.35 -22.85 14.81
C GLN A 425 4.24 -23.90 15.02
N ALA A 426 3.36 -23.66 15.98
CA ALA A 426 2.27 -24.58 16.30
C ALA A 426 1.29 -24.74 15.13
N ALA A 427 0.91 -23.62 14.50
CA ALA A 427 0.00 -23.61 13.35
C ALA A 427 0.60 -24.32 12.12
N LEU A 428 1.88 -24.08 11.81
CA LEU A 428 2.56 -24.75 10.70
C LEU A 428 2.74 -26.26 10.96
N ARG A 429 3.05 -26.66 12.21
CA ARG A 429 3.12 -28.08 12.60
C ARG A 429 1.76 -28.77 12.46
N HIS A 430 0.69 -28.10 12.89
CA HIS A 430 -0.67 -28.63 12.73
C HIS A 430 -1.02 -28.79 11.26
N ARG A 431 -0.75 -27.78 10.43
CA ARG A 431 -0.98 -27.83 8.98
C ARG A 431 -0.22 -28.98 8.31
N ARG A 432 1.03 -29.24 8.74
CA ARG A 432 1.84 -30.36 8.25
C ARG A 432 1.30 -31.70 8.69
N ALA A 433 0.78 -31.81 9.92
CA ALA A 433 0.23 -33.05 10.46
C ALA A 433 -1.14 -33.42 9.85
N TYR A 434 -1.91 -32.44 9.40
CA TYR A 434 -3.27 -32.61 8.89
C TYR A 434 -3.45 -31.90 7.52
N PRO A 435 -2.70 -32.32 6.49
CA PRO A 435 -2.71 -31.61 5.19
C PRO A 435 -4.07 -31.61 4.51
N ASP A 436 -4.93 -32.60 4.76
CA ASP A 436 -6.25 -32.73 4.16
C ASP A 436 -7.26 -31.67 4.66
N LEU A 437 -6.95 -30.98 5.73
CA LEU A 437 -7.79 -29.89 6.27
C LEU A 437 -7.58 -28.56 5.53
N TYR A 438 -6.49 -28.44 4.79
CA TYR A 438 -6.03 -27.18 4.16
C TYR A 438 -5.95 -27.35 2.61
#